data_1a3fd035db96bc6717200f3f80bd5d58
#
_entry.id   1a3fd035db96bc6717200f3f80bd5d58
#
_cell.length_a   1.000
_cell.length_b   1.000
_cell.length_c   1.000
_cell.angle_alpha   90.00
_cell.angle_beta   90.00
_cell.angle_gamma   90.00
#
_symmetry.space_group_name_H-M   'P 1'
#
loop_
_entity.id
_entity.type
_entity.pdbx_description
1 polymer ?
#
loop_
_entity_poly.entity_id
_entity_poly.type
_entity_poly.pdbx_seq_one_letter_code
_entity_poly.pdbx_strand_id
1 'polypeptide(L)'
;CNGQPKNENKNTVVFTDAIGREVNIKKNPERVAALLGSFADVWMLAGGKLCASAEDAWEDFGLELDDAVNIGGAHSPSLELLISADPDFVIASASTASNVEMRETLEAMGIAVAYFDVDSFDDYLKMLDICTDITERKDLYEQNGLAIKAQIDEIKAEYKNSDIPEDERKVLLLRAASSFVKAKGSSGTILGEMLHDMGCINIADSNTSLLENLSVEAIIREEPYHIFVVTMGSDTEAAKQSLENLIKENPALSTLDAVKNGRLHVMDKTLFNLKPNVRWAESYGILYDKLTKK
;
A
#
# COMPACT_ATOMS: atom_id res chain seq x y z
N CYS A 1 17.21 6.58 -44.13
CA CYS A 1 17.54 5.82 -42.92
C CYS A 1 16.28 5.11 -42.46
N ASN A 2 16.24 3.81 -42.72
CA ASN A 2 15.12 2.93 -42.38
C ASN A 2 15.15 2.62 -40.88
N GLY A 3 14.19 3.15 -40.15
CA GLY A 3 13.83 2.62 -38.82
C GLY A 3 13.06 1.32 -39.05
N GLN A 4 13.69 0.20 -38.77
CA GLN A 4 12.98 -1.08 -38.68
C GLN A 4 11.99 -0.98 -37.51
N PRO A 5 10.73 -1.44 -37.65
CA PRO A 5 9.84 -1.58 -36.51
C PRO A 5 10.48 -2.59 -35.55
N LYS A 6 10.62 -2.21 -34.26
CA LYS A 6 10.93 -3.15 -33.19
C LYS A 6 9.87 -4.24 -33.28
N ASN A 7 10.32 -5.47 -33.52
CA ASN A 7 9.48 -6.66 -33.52
C ASN A 7 8.97 -6.81 -32.07
N GLU A 8 7.78 -6.28 -31.79
CA GLU A 8 7.09 -6.55 -30.53
C GLU A 8 6.89 -8.05 -30.45
N ASN A 9 7.64 -8.68 -29.56
CA ASN A 9 7.54 -10.10 -29.34
C ASN A 9 6.16 -10.37 -28.73
N LYS A 10 5.20 -10.82 -29.52
CA LYS A 10 3.78 -10.98 -29.15
C LYS A 10 3.56 -11.83 -27.91
N ASN A 11 4.61 -12.50 -27.42
CA ASN A 11 4.55 -13.45 -26.30
C ASN A 11 5.13 -12.90 -24.99
N THR A 12 5.45 -11.62 -24.94
CA THR A 12 6.05 -10.99 -23.75
C THR A 12 5.43 -9.62 -23.50
N VAL A 13 5.54 -9.17 -22.25
CA VAL A 13 5.19 -7.82 -21.80
C VAL A 13 6.47 -7.09 -21.40
N VAL A 14 6.71 -5.92 -21.98
CA VAL A 14 7.88 -5.08 -21.71
C VAL A 14 7.42 -3.84 -20.95
N PHE A 15 8.02 -3.57 -19.79
CA PHE A 15 7.74 -2.40 -19.00
C PHE A 15 8.94 -1.97 -18.15
N THR A 16 8.92 -0.74 -17.65
CA THR A 16 9.91 -0.28 -16.68
C THR A 16 9.39 -0.59 -15.27
N ASP A 17 10.17 -1.37 -14.50
CA ASP A 17 9.83 -1.73 -13.13
C ASP A 17 10.13 -0.59 -12.12
N ALA A 18 9.73 -0.78 -10.86
CA ALA A 18 9.83 0.26 -9.83
C ALA A 18 11.28 0.59 -9.40
N ILE A 19 12.28 -0.23 -9.79
CA ILE A 19 13.71 0.11 -9.59
C ILE A 19 14.37 0.63 -10.87
N GLY A 20 13.55 1.05 -11.86
CA GLY A 20 14.01 1.75 -13.07
C GLY A 20 14.57 0.87 -14.17
N ARG A 21 14.30 -0.43 -14.17
CA ARG A 21 14.80 -1.36 -15.19
C ARG A 21 13.74 -1.63 -16.24
N GLU A 22 14.13 -1.68 -17.49
CA GLU A 22 13.30 -2.31 -18.53
C GLU A 22 13.34 -3.83 -18.33
N VAL A 23 12.19 -4.42 -18.08
CA VAL A 23 12.02 -5.86 -17.90
C VAL A 23 11.13 -6.43 -19.00
N ASN A 24 11.39 -7.67 -19.37
CA ASN A 24 10.68 -8.39 -20.41
C ASN A 24 10.15 -9.71 -19.83
N ILE A 25 8.86 -9.75 -19.53
CA ILE A 25 8.22 -10.87 -18.84
C ILE A 25 7.41 -11.70 -19.85
N LYS A 26 7.64 -13.02 -19.88
CA LYS A 26 6.85 -13.95 -20.69
C LYS A 26 5.38 -13.92 -20.25
N LYS A 27 4.47 -13.86 -21.21
CA LYS A 27 3.04 -14.00 -20.93
C LYS A 27 2.71 -15.40 -20.44
N ASN A 28 1.73 -15.47 -19.55
CA ASN A 28 1.28 -16.71 -18.93
C ASN A 28 2.42 -17.55 -18.36
N PRO A 29 3.25 -16.99 -17.43
CA PRO A 29 4.30 -17.77 -16.77
C PRO A 29 3.67 -18.94 -16.02
N GLU A 30 4.38 -20.06 -15.94
CA GLU A 30 3.83 -21.30 -15.41
C GLU A 30 3.91 -21.36 -13.88
N ARG A 31 4.97 -20.78 -13.31
CA ARG A 31 5.28 -20.86 -11.88
C ARG A 31 5.67 -19.49 -11.34
N VAL A 32 4.74 -18.83 -10.72
CA VAL A 32 4.93 -17.46 -10.21
C VAL A 32 5.04 -17.46 -8.69
N ALA A 33 6.02 -16.71 -8.18
CA ALA A 33 6.13 -16.42 -6.75
C ALA A 33 5.94 -14.93 -6.48
N ALA A 34 5.31 -14.60 -5.36
CA ALA A 34 5.16 -13.21 -4.89
C ALA A 34 5.79 -13.05 -3.51
N LEU A 35 6.68 -12.05 -3.36
CA LEU A 35 7.44 -11.83 -2.12
C LEU A 35 6.70 -10.96 -1.09
N LEU A 36 5.48 -10.52 -1.39
CA LEU A 36 4.55 -9.85 -0.48
C LEU A 36 3.14 -10.42 -0.66
N GLY A 37 2.40 -10.60 0.42
CA GLY A 37 1.00 -11.05 0.38
C GLY A 37 0.09 -10.11 -0.40
N SER A 38 0.30 -8.78 -0.29
CA SER A 38 -0.44 -7.80 -1.09
C SER A 38 -0.23 -7.97 -2.60
N PHE A 39 0.99 -8.31 -3.03
CA PHE A 39 1.30 -8.54 -4.45
C PHE A 39 0.82 -9.91 -4.92
N ALA A 40 0.82 -10.91 -4.02
CA ALA A 40 0.18 -12.20 -4.25
C ALA A 40 -1.30 -12.01 -4.58
N ASP A 41 -2.00 -11.20 -3.79
CA ASP A 41 -3.41 -10.87 -4.01
C ASP A 41 -3.64 -10.16 -5.35
N VAL A 42 -2.83 -9.16 -5.71
CA VAL A 42 -2.92 -8.50 -7.03
C VAL A 42 -2.73 -9.49 -8.18
N TRP A 43 -1.75 -10.39 -8.07
CA TRP A 43 -1.53 -11.41 -9.09
C TRP A 43 -2.73 -12.35 -9.26
N MET A 44 -3.35 -12.78 -8.16
CA MET A 44 -4.57 -13.59 -8.19
C MET A 44 -5.77 -12.80 -8.75
N LEU A 45 -5.92 -11.52 -8.39
CA LEU A 45 -6.93 -10.63 -8.96
C LEU A 45 -6.75 -10.42 -10.47
N ALA A 46 -5.52 -10.55 -10.96
CA ALA A 46 -5.20 -10.56 -12.39
C ALA A 46 -5.43 -11.93 -13.08
N GLY A 47 -5.92 -12.94 -12.35
CA GLY A 47 -6.19 -14.30 -12.86
C GLY A 47 -4.99 -15.25 -12.82
N GLY A 48 -3.91 -14.86 -12.16
CA GLY A 48 -2.72 -15.68 -11.98
C GLY A 48 -2.83 -16.71 -10.85
N LYS A 49 -1.87 -17.64 -10.82
CA LYS A 49 -1.68 -18.63 -9.75
C LYS A 49 -0.28 -18.48 -9.18
N LEU A 50 -0.09 -18.94 -7.94
CA LEU A 50 1.18 -18.84 -7.22
C LEU A 50 1.72 -20.21 -6.86
N CYS A 51 3.04 -20.41 -7.02
CA CYS A 51 3.76 -21.56 -6.50
C CYS A 51 4.45 -21.28 -5.15
N ALA A 52 4.64 -19.99 -4.81
CA ALA A 52 5.21 -19.57 -3.53
C ALA A 52 4.76 -18.16 -3.17
N SER A 53 4.66 -17.87 -1.88
CA SER A 53 4.43 -16.50 -1.39
C SER A 53 5.01 -16.30 0.01
N ALA A 54 5.16 -15.03 0.41
CA ALA A 54 5.47 -14.67 1.77
C ALA A 54 4.28 -14.95 2.71
N GLU A 55 4.58 -15.16 3.99
CA GLU A 55 3.64 -15.60 5.03
C GLU A 55 2.41 -14.70 5.17
N ASP A 56 2.57 -13.40 4.97
CA ASP A 56 1.49 -12.40 5.04
C ASP A 56 0.37 -12.63 3.99
N ALA A 57 0.63 -13.41 2.93
CA ALA A 57 -0.40 -13.83 1.98
C ALA A 57 -1.53 -14.62 2.67
N TRP A 58 -1.19 -15.47 3.62
CA TRP A 58 -2.15 -16.24 4.42
C TRP A 58 -2.63 -15.47 5.64
N GLU A 59 -1.71 -14.83 6.37
CA GLU A 59 -2.01 -14.20 7.66
C GLU A 59 -2.78 -12.89 7.55
N ASP A 60 -2.36 -11.99 6.65
CA ASP A 60 -2.94 -10.66 6.50
C ASP A 60 -3.99 -10.61 5.37
N PHE A 61 -3.82 -11.39 4.30
CA PHE A 61 -4.70 -11.36 3.13
C PHE A 61 -5.65 -12.56 3.05
N GLY A 62 -5.45 -13.59 3.86
CA GLY A 62 -6.33 -14.75 3.93
C GLY A 62 -6.45 -15.49 2.60
N LEU A 63 -5.39 -15.49 1.77
CA LEU A 63 -5.41 -16.12 0.46
C LEU A 63 -5.43 -17.64 0.57
N GLU A 64 -6.24 -18.28 -0.26
CA GLU A 64 -6.30 -19.74 -0.39
C GLU A 64 -5.24 -20.20 -1.40
N LEU A 65 -4.08 -20.60 -0.89
CA LEU A 65 -2.90 -21.00 -1.68
C LEU A 65 -2.48 -22.42 -1.29
N ASP A 66 -3.34 -23.41 -1.59
CA ASP A 66 -3.21 -24.78 -1.07
C ASP A 66 -1.90 -25.48 -1.42
N ASP A 67 -1.33 -25.19 -2.61
CA ASP A 67 -0.11 -25.82 -3.13
C ASP A 67 1.12 -24.89 -3.13
N ALA A 68 0.98 -23.66 -2.60
CA ALA A 68 2.06 -22.70 -2.62
C ALA A 68 3.00 -22.86 -1.41
N VAL A 69 4.30 -22.72 -1.67
CA VAL A 69 5.33 -22.74 -0.61
C VAL A 69 5.31 -21.42 0.15
N ASN A 70 5.16 -21.50 1.48
CA ASN A 70 5.39 -20.36 2.37
C ASN A 70 6.90 -20.14 2.51
N ILE A 71 7.38 -18.98 2.01
CA ILE A 71 8.80 -18.63 2.01
C ILE A 71 9.23 -17.83 3.25
N GLY A 72 8.35 -17.69 4.26
CA GLY A 72 8.61 -16.92 5.49
C GLY A 72 8.14 -15.47 5.42
N GLY A 73 8.56 -14.68 6.38
CA GLY A 73 8.07 -13.29 6.55
C GLY A 73 8.45 -12.38 5.39
N ALA A 74 7.58 -11.43 5.07
CA ALA A 74 7.74 -10.50 3.95
C ALA A 74 9.05 -9.68 3.99
N HIS A 75 9.57 -9.38 5.17
CA HIS A 75 10.83 -8.65 5.36
C HIS A 75 12.08 -9.56 5.43
N SER A 76 11.88 -10.87 5.55
CA SER A 76 12.96 -11.86 5.66
C SER A 76 12.58 -13.17 4.96
N PRO A 77 12.21 -13.13 3.66
CA PRO A 77 11.84 -14.32 2.92
C PRO A 77 13.05 -15.25 2.74
N SER A 78 12.82 -16.55 2.76
CA SER A 78 13.86 -17.56 2.52
C SER A 78 14.14 -17.72 1.03
N LEU A 79 15.33 -17.31 0.61
CA LEU A 79 15.78 -17.51 -0.78
C LEU A 79 15.85 -19.01 -1.14
N GLU A 80 16.23 -19.88 -0.20
CA GLU A 80 16.29 -21.33 -0.41
C GLU A 80 14.91 -21.92 -0.70
N LEU A 81 13.91 -21.56 0.09
CA LEU A 81 12.52 -22.00 -0.13
C LEU A 81 11.96 -21.44 -1.43
N LEU A 82 12.27 -20.18 -1.76
CA LEU A 82 11.87 -19.56 -3.02
C LEU A 82 12.44 -20.32 -4.22
N ILE A 83 13.76 -20.63 -4.21
CA ILE A 83 14.41 -21.39 -5.27
C ILE A 83 13.84 -22.82 -5.35
N SER A 84 13.58 -23.47 -4.22
CA SER A 84 12.99 -24.81 -4.18
C SER A 84 11.59 -24.89 -4.76
N ALA A 85 10.85 -23.78 -4.76
CA ALA A 85 9.54 -23.66 -5.41
C ALA A 85 9.65 -23.58 -6.94
N ASP A 86 10.87 -23.44 -7.49
CA ASP A 86 11.18 -23.43 -8.93
C ASP A 86 10.30 -22.44 -9.72
N PRO A 87 10.28 -21.12 -9.36
CA PRO A 87 9.52 -20.14 -10.10
C PRO A 87 10.21 -19.76 -11.41
N ASP A 88 9.42 -19.47 -12.44
CA ASP A 88 9.89 -18.86 -13.69
C ASP A 88 9.70 -17.33 -13.70
N PHE A 89 8.86 -16.80 -12.80
CA PHE A 89 8.65 -15.38 -12.59
C PHE A 89 8.45 -15.04 -11.10
N VAL A 90 9.14 -13.99 -10.63
CA VAL A 90 9.06 -13.48 -9.25
C VAL A 90 8.56 -12.03 -9.25
N ILE A 91 7.52 -11.78 -8.48
CA ILE A 91 6.95 -10.47 -8.22
C ILE A 91 7.50 -9.98 -6.87
N ALA A 92 8.27 -8.89 -6.88
CA ALA A 92 9.02 -8.42 -5.72
C ALA A 92 8.72 -6.94 -5.41
N SER A 93 9.03 -6.53 -4.18
CA SER A 93 8.85 -5.15 -3.71
C SER A 93 10.14 -4.34 -3.89
N ALA A 94 10.04 -3.16 -4.49
CA ALA A 94 11.13 -2.20 -4.59
C ALA A 94 11.46 -1.53 -3.24
N SER A 95 10.49 -1.43 -2.34
CA SER A 95 10.63 -0.81 -1.02
C SER A 95 11.08 -1.77 0.09
N THR A 96 11.25 -3.07 -0.23
CA THR A 96 11.70 -4.09 0.72
C THR A 96 13.14 -4.51 0.42
N ALA A 97 14.10 -4.13 1.28
CA ALA A 97 15.54 -4.34 1.04
C ALA A 97 15.89 -5.81 0.74
N SER A 98 15.37 -6.76 1.53
CA SER A 98 15.59 -8.19 1.32
C SER A 98 15.13 -8.69 -0.06
N ASN A 99 14.06 -8.10 -0.60
CA ASN A 99 13.59 -8.42 -1.96
C ASN A 99 14.58 -7.94 -3.02
N VAL A 100 15.12 -6.73 -2.86
CA VAL A 100 16.09 -6.15 -3.81
C VAL A 100 17.41 -6.92 -3.76
N GLU A 101 17.87 -7.36 -2.60
CA GLU A 101 19.08 -8.13 -2.40
C GLU A 101 19.06 -9.50 -3.10
N MET A 102 17.89 -10.12 -3.26
CA MET A 102 17.73 -11.41 -3.93
C MET A 102 17.92 -11.35 -5.45
N ARG A 103 17.87 -10.16 -6.06
CA ARG A 103 17.83 -9.95 -7.51
C ARG A 103 18.93 -10.70 -8.26
N GLU A 104 20.17 -10.43 -7.89
CA GLU A 104 21.33 -10.96 -8.63
C GLU A 104 21.35 -12.48 -8.63
N THR A 105 20.98 -13.09 -7.52
CA THR A 105 20.92 -14.56 -7.42
C THR A 105 19.81 -15.13 -8.29
N LEU A 106 18.62 -14.55 -8.26
CA LEU A 106 17.48 -15.01 -9.06
C LEU A 106 17.76 -14.88 -10.56
N GLU A 107 18.28 -13.73 -10.99
CA GLU A 107 18.64 -13.48 -12.38
C GLU A 107 19.75 -14.41 -12.87
N ALA A 108 20.77 -14.70 -12.02
CA ALA A 108 21.84 -15.65 -12.35
C ALA A 108 21.31 -17.08 -12.54
N MET A 109 20.18 -17.42 -11.94
CA MET A 109 19.50 -18.70 -12.13
C MET A 109 18.51 -18.70 -13.31
N GLY A 110 18.41 -17.59 -14.05
CA GLY A 110 17.51 -17.45 -15.19
C GLY A 110 16.05 -17.19 -14.80
N ILE A 111 15.78 -16.82 -13.54
CA ILE A 111 14.46 -16.50 -13.05
C ILE A 111 14.15 -15.02 -13.37
N ALA A 112 13.04 -14.76 -14.05
CA ALA A 112 12.59 -13.41 -14.32
C ALA A 112 12.09 -12.75 -13.02
N VAL A 113 12.51 -11.51 -12.75
CA VAL A 113 12.09 -10.74 -11.56
C VAL A 113 11.62 -9.36 -11.98
N ALA A 114 10.45 -8.93 -11.49
CA ALA A 114 9.97 -7.58 -11.65
C ALA A 114 9.64 -6.96 -10.29
N TYR A 115 10.01 -5.69 -10.13
CA TYR A 115 9.82 -4.93 -8.90
C TYR A 115 8.66 -3.96 -9.04
N PHE A 116 7.79 -3.96 -8.02
CA PHE A 116 6.67 -3.04 -7.92
C PHE A 116 6.77 -2.23 -6.63
N ASP A 117 6.17 -1.05 -6.64
CA ASP A 117 5.96 -0.21 -5.47
C ASP A 117 4.53 0.33 -5.50
N VAL A 118 3.78 0.16 -4.42
CA VAL A 118 2.36 0.50 -4.36
C VAL A 118 2.07 1.20 -3.04
N ASP A 119 1.91 2.52 -3.11
CA ASP A 119 1.52 3.36 -1.98
C ASP A 119 0.17 4.07 -2.24
N SER A 120 -0.30 4.08 -3.49
CA SER A 120 -1.53 4.74 -3.91
C SER A 120 -2.42 3.82 -4.74
N PHE A 121 -3.68 4.22 -4.94
CA PHE A 121 -4.58 3.52 -5.85
C PHE A 121 -4.06 3.52 -7.29
N ASP A 122 -3.45 4.61 -7.73
CA ASP A 122 -2.88 4.70 -9.09
C ASP A 122 -1.72 3.70 -9.27
N ASP A 123 -0.91 3.46 -8.24
CA ASP A 123 0.14 2.45 -8.29
C ASP A 123 -0.44 1.03 -8.35
N TYR A 124 -1.48 0.75 -7.56
CA TYR A 124 -2.23 -0.51 -7.66
C TYR A 124 -2.79 -0.73 -9.06
N LEU A 125 -3.40 0.31 -9.64
CA LEU A 125 -4.00 0.24 -10.97
C LEU A 125 -2.94 -0.07 -12.04
N LYS A 126 -1.76 0.56 -11.97
CA LYS A 126 -0.62 0.28 -12.85
C LYS A 126 -0.11 -1.15 -12.70
N MET A 127 0.05 -1.63 -11.46
CA MET A 127 0.48 -3.00 -11.21
C MET A 127 -0.53 -4.00 -11.76
N LEU A 128 -1.82 -3.80 -11.50
CA LEU A 128 -2.89 -4.67 -11.99
C LEU A 128 -2.95 -4.68 -13.53
N ASP A 129 -2.75 -3.51 -14.18
CA ASP A 129 -2.70 -3.39 -15.62
C ASP A 129 -1.58 -4.26 -16.22
N ILE A 130 -0.37 -4.16 -15.68
CA ILE A 130 0.78 -4.97 -16.08
C ILE A 130 0.50 -6.47 -15.82
N CYS A 131 -0.01 -6.83 -14.64
CA CYS A 131 -0.31 -8.21 -14.31
C CYS A 131 -1.37 -8.80 -15.25
N THR A 132 -2.40 -8.03 -15.62
CA THR A 132 -3.43 -8.49 -16.56
C THR A 132 -2.96 -8.51 -18.02
N ASP A 133 -1.94 -7.74 -18.40
CA ASP A 133 -1.22 -7.91 -19.67
C ASP A 133 -0.46 -9.24 -19.70
N ILE A 134 0.21 -9.59 -18.59
CA ILE A 134 0.98 -10.84 -18.48
C ILE A 134 0.05 -12.06 -18.51
N THR A 135 -1.08 -12.01 -17.80
CA THR A 135 -2.07 -13.11 -17.77
C THR A 135 -3.05 -13.11 -18.93
N GLU A 136 -3.01 -12.07 -19.78
CA GLU A 136 -3.94 -11.84 -20.89
C GLU A 136 -5.42 -11.75 -20.44
N ARG A 137 -5.66 -11.23 -19.23
CA ARG A 137 -6.98 -11.12 -18.58
C ARG A 137 -7.39 -9.66 -18.38
N LYS A 138 -7.49 -8.89 -19.48
CA LYS A 138 -7.93 -7.49 -19.42
C LYS A 138 -9.37 -7.31 -18.91
N ASP A 139 -10.21 -8.32 -19.00
CA ASP A 139 -11.50 -8.37 -18.33
C ASP A 139 -11.39 -8.17 -16.82
N LEU A 140 -10.35 -8.73 -16.20
CA LEU A 140 -10.08 -8.56 -14.76
C LEU A 140 -9.51 -7.18 -14.42
N TYR A 141 -8.77 -6.55 -15.33
CA TYR A 141 -8.38 -5.14 -15.17
C TYR A 141 -9.60 -4.22 -15.14
N GLU A 142 -10.55 -4.42 -16.03
CA GLU A 142 -11.79 -3.67 -16.03
C GLU A 142 -12.60 -3.90 -14.74
N GLN A 143 -12.73 -5.15 -14.32
CA GLN A 143 -13.49 -5.53 -13.12
C GLN A 143 -12.83 -5.07 -11.83
N ASN A 144 -11.54 -5.37 -11.63
CA ASN A 144 -10.82 -5.17 -10.37
C ASN A 144 -10.03 -3.85 -10.32
N GLY A 145 -9.99 -3.09 -11.41
CA GLY A 145 -9.29 -1.83 -11.53
C GLY A 145 -10.21 -0.68 -11.92
N LEU A 146 -10.67 -0.63 -13.17
CA LEU A 146 -11.42 0.52 -13.71
C LEU A 146 -12.79 0.70 -13.05
N ALA A 147 -13.49 -0.38 -12.70
CA ALA A 147 -14.77 -0.29 -11.98
C ALA A 147 -14.58 0.29 -10.57
N ILE A 148 -13.47 -0.05 -9.90
CA ILE A 148 -13.11 0.50 -8.59
C ILE A 148 -12.71 1.98 -8.73
N LYS A 149 -11.94 2.31 -9.78
CA LYS A 149 -11.56 3.69 -10.07
C LYS A 149 -12.77 4.60 -10.21
N ALA A 150 -13.80 4.15 -10.92
CA ALA A 150 -15.02 4.93 -11.09
C ALA A 150 -15.70 5.26 -9.76
N GLN A 151 -15.76 4.30 -8.84
CA GLN A 151 -16.32 4.52 -7.50
C GLN A 151 -15.47 5.50 -6.68
N ILE A 152 -14.14 5.38 -6.74
CA ILE A 152 -13.23 6.29 -6.04
C ILE A 152 -13.36 7.72 -6.59
N ASP A 153 -13.40 7.87 -7.92
CA ASP A 153 -13.53 9.18 -8.56
C ASP A 153 -14.84 9.87 -8.16
N GLU A 154 -15.93 9.12 -7.98
CA GLU A 154 -17.22 9.62 -7.50
C GLU A 154 -17.13 10.12 -6.05
N ILE A 155 -16.53 9.32 -5.15
CA ILE A 155 -16.30 9.69 -3.75
C ILE A 155 -15.43 10.95 -3.63
N LYS A 156 -14.35 11.03 -4.40
CA LYS A 156 -13.44 12.18 -4.43
C LYS A 156 -14.15 13.45 -4.93
N ALA A 157 -14.94 13.32 -5.98
CA ALA A 157 -15.68 14.44 -6.52
C ALA A 157 -16.72 14.97 -5.52
N GLU A 158 -17.41 14.08 -4.80
CA GLU A 158 -18.38 14.46 -3.78
C GLU A 158 -17.69 15.20 -2.63
N TYR A 159 -16.59 14.70 -2.11
CA TYR A 159 -15.85 15.37 -1.04
C TYR A 159 -15.26 16.71 -1.49
N LYS A 160 -14.70 16.78 -2.69
CA LYS A 160 -14.12 18.02 -3.24
C LYS A 160 -15.16 19.12 -3.42
N ASN A 161 -16.38 18.75 -3.80
CA ASN A 161 -17.49 19.69 -4.04
C ASN A 161 -18.30 19.97 -2.75
N SER A 162 -17.93 19.40 -1.61
CA SER A 162 -18.57 19.66 -0.32
C SER A 162 -18.24 21.05 0.22
N ASP A 163 -19.15 21.62 1.01
CA ASP A 163 -18.98 22.92 1.66
C ASP A 163 -18.09 22.86 2.93
N ILE A 164 -17.19 21.85 3.02
CA ILE A 164 -16.28 21.69 4.15
C ILE A 164 -15.21 22.78 4.08
N PRO A 165 -15.08 23.63 5.13
CA PRO A 165 -14.06 24.67 5.18
C PRO A 165 -12.63 24.13 5.10
N GLU A 166 -11.69 24.96 4.66
CA GLU A 166 -10.29 24.55 4.49
C GLU A 166 -9.63 24.14 5.83
N ASP A 167 -9.95 24.81 6.92
CA ASP A 167 -9.46 24.49 8.26
C ASP A 167 -9.97 23.14 8.76
N GLU A 168 -11.18 22.72 8.39
CA GLU A 168 -11.72 21.39 8.67
C GLU A 168 -11.10 20.28 7.80
N ARG A 169 -10.31 20.64 6.76
CA ARG A 169 -9.55 19.70 5.92
C ARG A 169 -8.15 19.41 6.47
N LYS A 170 -7.72 20.11 7.54
CA LYS A 170 -6.44 19.85 8.21
C LYS A 170 -6.46 18.50 8.93
N VAL A 171 -5.48 17.66 8.66
CA VAL A 171 -5.36 16.32 9.24
C VAL A 171 -3.97 16.10 9.81
N LEU A 172 -3.88 15.25 10.82
CA LEU A 172 -2.64 14.64 11.29
C LEU A 172 -2.74 13.13 11.11
N LEU A 173 -1.76 12.54 10.45
CA LEU A 173 -1.63 11.09 10.33
C LEU A 173 -0.55 10.58 11.29
N LEU A 174 -0.92 9.66 12.16
CA LEU A 174 -0.03 8.97 13.08
C LEU A 174 0.09 7.49 12.71
N ARG A 175 1.28 6.95 12.85
CA ARG A 175 1.53 5.50 12.83
C ARG A 175 1.99 5.07 14.20
N ALA A 176 1.25 4.13 14.80
CA ALA A 176 1.53 3.55 16.10
C ALA A 176 2.04 2.12 15.96
N ALA A 177 3.12 1.81 16.65
CA ALA A 177 3.65 0.47 16.87
C ALA A 177 3.73 0.19 18.37
N SER A 178 4.08 -1.02 18.78
CA SER A 178 4.22 -1.40 20.19
C SER A 178 5.22 -0.53 20.98
N SER A 179 6.19 0.09 20.31
CA SER A 179 7.29 0.84 20.93
C SER A 179 7.37 2.32 20.53
N PHE A 180 6.53 2.80 19.62
CA PHE A 180 6.56 4.19 19.19
C PHE A 180 5.24 4.65 18.57
N VAL A 181 5.04 5.98 18.55
CA VAL A 181 4.07 6.68 17.72
C VAL A 181 4.83 7.74 16.93
N LYS A 182 4.62 7.80 15.61
CA LYS A 182 5.27 8.76 14.71
C LYS A 182 4.25 9.42 13.80
N ALA A 183 4.45 10.71 13.52
CA ALA A 183 3.71 11.38 12.45
C ALA A 183 4.19 10.89 11.08
N LYS A 184 3.28 10.86 10.13
CA LYS A 184 3.52 10.53 8.72
C LYS A 184 3.00 11.65 7.83
N GLY A 185 3.74 11.92 6.76
CA GLY A 185 3.31 12.84 5.71
C GLY A 185 2.33 12.22 4.74
N SER A 186 1.99 12.98 3.71
CA SER A 186 1.08 12.55 2.65
C SER A 186 1.68 11.48 1.73
N SER A 187 3.00 11.41 1.59
CA SER A 187 3.67 10.48 0.67
C SER A 187 4.20 9.23 1.37
N GLY A 188 4.24 8.12 0.64
CA GLY A 188 4.90 6.88 1.06
C GLY A 188 4.11 6.06 2.09
N THR A 189 2.82 6.32 2.25
CA THR A 189 1.92 5.53 3.09
C THR A 189 0.53 5.47 2.48
N ILE A 190 -0.15 4.34 2.63
CA ILE A 190 -1.48 4.11 2.04
C ILE A 190 -2.47 5.20 2.48
N LEU A 191 -2.63 5.43 3.77
CA LEU A 191 -3.59 6.43 4.25
C LEU A 191 -3.13 7.86 3.96
N GLY A 192 -1.83 8.15 4.00
CA GLY A 192 -1.29 9.47 3.63
C GLY A 192 -1.64 9.85 2.21
N GLU A 193 -1.41 8.95 1.26
CA GLU A 193 -1.76 9.13 -0.15
C GLU A 193 -3.29 9.28 -0.34
N MET A 194 -4.11 8.48 0.35
CA MET A 194 -5.58 8.62 0.29
C MET A 194 -6.05 9.99 0.80
N LEU A 195 -5.54 10.46 1.95
CA LEU A 195 -5.90 11.75 2.52
C LEU A 195 -5.52 12.89 1.57
N HIS A 196 -4.33 12.82 0.98
CA HIS A 196 -3.87 13.79 -0.01
C HIS A 196 -4.78 13.78 -1.25
N ASP A 197 -5.09 12.62 -1.77
CA ASP A 197 -5.93 12.42 -2.95
C ASP A 197 -7.39 12.91 -2.72
N MET A 198 -7.89 12.80 -1.51
CA MET A 198 -9.16 13.40 -1.08
C MET A 198 -9.11 14.93 -0.99
N GLY A 199 -7.92 15.54 -0.96
CA GLY A 199 -7.75 16.99 -0.80
C GLY A 199 -7.66 17.44 0.64
N CYS A 200 -7.24 16.56 1.56
CA CYS A 200 -6.89 16.92 2.92
C CYS A 200 -5.51 17.58 3.00
N ILE A 201 -5.30 18.40 4.02
CA ILE A 201 -4.05 19.11 4.30
C ILE A 201 -3.38 18.42 5.48
N ASN A 202 -2.37 17.61 5.20
CA ASN A 202 -1.59 16.97 6.27
C ASN A 202 -0.61 17.98 6.88
N ILE A 203 -0.81 18.30 8.16
CA ILE A 203 0.02 19.30 8.87
C ILE A 203 1.50 18.90 8.98
N ALA A 204 1.83 17.62 8.83
CA ALA A 204 3.21 17.15 8.86
C ALA A 204 3.98 17.44 7.57
N ASP A 205 3.31 17.69 6.44
CA ASP A 205 3.98 17.96 5.16
C ASP A 205 4.79 19.27 5.16
N SER A 206 4.33 20.26 5.92
CA SER A 206 4.99 21.56 6.06
C SER A 206 5.76 21.73 7.37
N ASN A 207 5.86 20.67 8.18
CA ASN A 207 6.45 20.75 9.52
C ASN A 207 7.36 19.56 9.83
N THR A 208 8.67 19.72 9.55
CA THR A 208 9.68 18.68 9.77
C THR A 208 9.80 18.22 11.22
N SER A 209 9.53 19.11 12.19
CA SER A 209 9.57 18.73 13.61
C SER A 209 8.51 17.71 14.01
N LEU A 210 7.39 17.63 13.28
CA LEU A 210 6.40 16.58 13.44
C LEU A 210 6.90 15.23 12.93
N LEU A 211 7.57 15.23 11.78
CA LEU A 211 8.07 13.98 11.16
C LEU A 211 9.27 13.42 11.92
N GLU A 212 10.13 14.28 12.46
CA GLU A 212 11.37 13.88 13.15
C GLU A 212 11.12 13.48 14.61
N ASN A 213 10.34 14.27 15.36
CA ASN A 213 10.25 14.15 16.82
C ASN A 213 8.83 14.12 17.38
N LEU A 214 7.81 14.11 16.55
CA LEU A 214 6.39 14.21 16.95
C LEU A 214 6.17 15.38 17.95
N SER A 215 6.53 16.59 17.53
CA SER A 215 6.40 17.79 18.38
C SER A 215 4.96 18.05 18.80
N VAL A 216 4.66 17.83 20.08
CA VAL A 216 3.33 18.09 20.66
C VAL A 216 2.95 19.56 20.56
N GLU A 217 3.92 20.47 20.74
CA GLU A 217 3.68 21.92 20.58
C GLU A 217 3.27 22.28 19.14
N ALA A 218 3.88 21.62 18.15
CA ALA A 218 3.53 21.81 16.75
C ALA A 218 2.11 21.29 16.47
N ILE A 219 1.72 20.14 17.02
CA ILE A 219 0.37 19.60 16.87
C ILE A 219 -0.68 20.58 17.44
N ILE A 220 -0.42 21.11 18.64
CA ILE A 220 -1.30 22.06 19.30
C ILE A 220 -1.43 23.36 18.50
N ARG A 221 -0.33 23.88 17.98
CA ARG A 221 -0.32 25.11 17.18
C ARG A 221 -1.05 24.98 15.86
N GLU A 222 -0.89 23.85 15.19
CA GLU A 222 -1.49 23.58 13.86
C GLU A 222 -2.97 23.20 13.96
N GLU A 223 -3.42 22.71 15.11
CA GLU A 223 -4.82 22.35 15.39
C GLU A 223 -5.47 21.49 14.29
N PRO A 224 -5.00 20.24 14.07
CA PRO A 224 -5.62 19.39 13.05
C PRO A 224 -7.08 19.12 13.41
N TYR A 225 -7.97 19.23 12.43
CA TYR A 225 -9.41 18.98 12.63
C TYR A 225 -9.70 17.50 12.84
N HIS A 226 -8.97 16.62 12.12
CA HIS A 226 -9.00 15.17 12.31
C HIS A 226 -7.60 14.64 12.63
N ILE A 227 -7.55 13.61 13.47
CA ILE A 227 -6.34 12.82 13.71
C ILE A 227 -6.65 11.38 13.30
N PHE A 228 -5.89 10.88 12.34
CA PHE A 228 -5.98 9.50 11.89
C PHE A 228 -4.79 8.70 12.42
N VAL A 229 -5.04 7.49 12.89
CA VAL A 229 -4.02 6.59 13.42
C VAL A 229 -4.10 5.26 12.69
N VAL A 230 -2.99 4.81 12.14
CA VAL A 230 -2.80 3.43 11.65
C VAL A 230 -1.87 2.68 12.57
N THR A 231 -2.16 1.40 12.81
CA THR A 231 -1.28 0.52 13.57
C THR A 231 -0.37 -0.27 12.65
N MET A 232 0.86 -0.56 13.11
CA MET A 232 1.78 -1.45 12.43
C MET A 232 2.33 -2.53 13.37
N GLY A 233 2.82 -3.61 12.79
CA GLY A 233 3.27 -4.79 13.52
C GLY A 233 2.13 -5.77 13.78
N SER A 234 2.45 -6.91 14.39
CA SER A 234 1.50 -7.99 14.69
C SER A 234 0.65 -7.73 15.94
N ASP A 235 1.17 -6.94 16.90
CA ASP A 235 0.48 -6.62 18.15
C ASP A 235 -0.25 -5.28 18.07
N THR A 236 -1.47 -5.33 17.58
CA THR A 236 -2.35 -4.15 17.45
C THR A 236 -2.72 -3.55 18.80
N GLU A 237 -2.90 -4.35 19.84
CA GLU A 237 -3.26 -3.85 21.18
C GLU A 237 -2.09 -3.11 21.82
N ALA A 238 -0.87 -3.61 21.69
CA ALA A 238 0.32 -2.89 22.15
C ALA A 238 0.53 -1.58 21.38
N ALA A 239 0.22 -1.55 20.09
CA ALA A 239 0.27 -0.32 19.28
C ALA A 239 -0.78 0.72 19.75
N LYS A 240 -1.99 0.31 20.06
CA LYS A 240 -3.03 1.18 20.65
C LYS A 240 -2.62 1.68 22.02
N GLN A 241 -2.02 0.81 22.86
CA GLN A 241 -1.53 1.21 24.17
C GLN A 241 -0.44 2.28 24.06
N SER A 242 0.45 2.20 23.06
CA SER A 242 1.46 3.24 22.80
C SER A 242 0.81 4.60 22.51
N LEU A 243 -0.29 4.64 21.75
CA LEU A 243 -1.06 5.85 21.51
C LEU A 243 -1.70 6.39 22.79
N GLU A 244 -2.31 5.54 23.59
CA GLU A 244 -2.92 5.95 24.87
C GLU A 244 -1.87 6.51 25.83
N ASN A 245 -0.70 5.88 25.91
CA ASN A 245 0.43 6.35 26.71
C ASN A 245 0.92 7.73 26.23
N LEU A 246 1.03 7.95 24.91
CA LEU A 246 1.40 9.23 24.34
C LEU A 246 0.44 10.34 24.81
N ILE A 247 -0.88 10.11 24.76
CA ILE A 247 -1.89 11.08 25.18
C ILE A 247 -1.84 11.31 26.68
N LYS A 248 -1.63 10.24 27.47
CA LYS A 248 -1.54 10.31 28.95
C LYS A 248 -0.30 11.08 29.41
N GLU A 249 0.83 10.86 28.75
CA GLU A 249 2.10 11.55 29.03
C GLU A 249 2.12 13.01 28.56
N ASN A 250 1.23 13.35 27.63
CA ASN A 250 1.10 14.70 27.07
C ASN A 250 -0.35 15.21 27.21
N PRO A 251 -0.77 15.64 28.42
CA PRO A 251 -2.16 16.03 28.69
C PRO A 251 -2.69 17.14 27.76
N ALA A 252 -1.80 17.97 27.22
CA ALA A 252 -2.14 19.01 26.26
C ALA A 252 -2.80 18.44 24.97
N LEU A 253 -2.45 17.21 24.56
CA LEU A 253 -3.11 16.55 23.42
C LEU A 253 -4.61 16.30 23.67
N SER A 254 -5.00 16.05 24.92
CA SER A 254 -6.41 15.87 25.29
C SER A 254 -7.23 17.16 25.19
N THR A 255 -6.58 18.33 25.07
CA THR A 255 -7.26 19.62 24.91
C THR A 255 -7.59 19.95 23.46
N LEU A 256 -7.02 19.20 22.49
CA LEU A 256 -7.32 19.38 21.07
C LEU A 256 -8.80 19.12 20.78
N ASP A 257 -9.39 19.95 19.95
CA ASP A 257 -10.79 19.79 19.53
C ASP A 257 -11.04 18.47 18.80
N ALA A 258 -10.06 18.00 18.01
CA ALA A 258 -10.12 16.69 17.38
C ALA A 258 -10.29 15.55 18.40
N VAL A 259 -9.59 15.61 19.54
CA VAL A 259 -9.68 14.59 20.59
C VAL A 259 -10.97 14.72 21.39
N LYS A 260 -11.32 15.95 21.82
CA LYS A 260 -12.55 16.22 22.60
C LYS A 260 -13.82 15.84 21.87
N ASN A 261 -13.86 16.05 20.56
CA ASN A 261 -15.03 15.85 19.72
C ASN A 261 -15.04 14.48 19.00
N GLY A 262 -14.17 13.55 19.42
CA GLY A 262 -14.16 12.19 18.87
C GLY A 262 -13.68 12.08 17.42
N ARG A 263 -12.90 13.06 16.95
CA ARG A 263 -12.30 13.08 15.61
C ARG A 263 -10.85 12.53 15.58
N LEU A 264 -10.48 11.75 16.61
CA LEU A 264 -9.33 10.87 16.59
C LEU A 264 -9.79 9.48 16.16
N HIS A 265 -9.34 9.02 15.00
CA HIS A 265 -9.79 7.81 14.34
C HIS A 265 -8.67 6.79 14.29
N VAL A 266 -8.84 5.67 15.00
CA VAL A 266 -7.97 4.49 14.81
C VAL A 266 -8.54 3.69 13.64
N MET A 267 -7.77 3.59 12.56
CA MET A 267 -8.21 3.03 11.30
C MET A 267 -7.83 1.54 11.19
N ASP A 268 -8.64 0.78 10.48
CA ASP A 268 -8.38 -0.64 10.22
C ASP A 268 -7.05 -0.84 9.50
N LYS A 269 -6.20 -1.73 10.01
CA LYS A 269 -4.87 -2.00 9.46
C LYS A 269 -4.93 -2.51 8.03
N THR A 270 -5.87 -3.40 7.73
CA THR A 270 -5.98 -4.04 6.41
C THR A 270 -6.35 -3.04 5.33
N LEU A 271 -7.22 -2.08 5.66
CA LEU A 271 -7.74 -1.09 4.70
C LEU A 271 -6.89 0.19 4.59
N PHE A 272 -6.07 0.50 5.61
CA PHE A 272 -5.41 1.81 5.70
C PHE A 272 -3.90 1.77 5.96
N ASN A 273 -3.32 0.63 6.31
CA ASN A 273 -1.88 0.46 6.46
C ASN A 273 -1.30 -0.59 5.49
N LEU A 274 -2.02 -1.69 5.27
CA LEU A 274 -1.76 -2.64 4.20
C LEU A 274 -2.39 -2.13 2.89
N LYS A 275 -2.11 -2.80 1.78
CA LYS A 275 -2.66 -2.42 0.48
C LYS A 275 -4.07 -3.02 0.33
N PRO A 276 -5.13 -2.20 0.18
CA PRO A 276 -6.52 -2.68 0.15
C PRO A 276 -6.87 -3.50 -1.09
N ASN A 277 -6.15 -3.34 -2.19
CA ASN A 277 -6.34 -3.99 -3.48
C ASN A 277 -7.79 -3.84 -4.00
N VAL A 278 -8.53 -4.90 -4.18
CA VAL A 278 -9.93 -4.81 -4.65
C VAL A 278 -10.85 -3.99 -3.71
N ARG A 279 -10.42 -3.76 -2.45
CA ARG A 279 -11.17 -3.01 -1.43
C ARG A 279 -10.81 -1.52 -1.36
N TRP A 280 -10.05 -0.97 -2.32
CA TRP A 280 -9.68 0.44 -2.34
C TRP A 280 -10.91 1.37 -2.26
N ALA A 281 -11.98 1.09 -3.00
CA ALA A 281 -13.19 1.90 -2.95
C ALA A 281 -13.89 1.86 -1.57
N GLU A 282 -13.85 0.71 -0.89
CA GLU A 282 -14.33 0.58 0.50
C GLU A 282 -13.52 1.48 1.44
N SER A 283 -12.19 1.49 1.32
CA SER A 283 -11.32 2.36 2.11
C SER A 283 -11.65 3.84 1.90
N TYR A 284 -11.80 4.28 0.65
CA TYR A 284 -12.20 5.66 0.34
C TYR A 284 -13.58 6.01 0.89
N GLY A 285 -14.54 5.09 0.82
CA GLY A 285 -15.88 5.29 1.38
C GLY A 285 -15.88 5.47 2.89
N ILE A 286 -15.12 4.63 3.61
CA ILE A 286 -14.95 4.76 5.06
C ILE A 286 -14.25 6.08 5.41
N LEU A 287 -13.22 6.45 4.65
CA LEU A 287 -12.50 7.71 4.86
C LEU A 287 -13.42 8.91 4.64
N TYR A 288 -14.22 8.91 3.57
CA TYR A 288 -15.23 9.92 3.28
C TYR A 288 -16.21 10.08 4.47
N ASP A 289 -16.71 8.98 4.99
CA ASP A 289 -17.59 8.98 6.16
C ASP A 289 -16.95 9.62 7.41
N LYS A 290 -15.65 9.35 7.64
CA LYS A 290 -14.93 9.96 8.77
C LYS A 290 -14.70 11.45 8.57
N LEU A 291 -14.45 11.89 7.36
CA LEU A 291 -14.17 13.27 7.01
C LEU A 291 -15.44 14.15 6.98
N THR A 292 -16.62 13.57 6.77
CA THR A 292 -17.88 14.31 6.57
C THR A 292 -18.86 14.22 7.73
N LYS A 293 -18.77 13.21 8.60
CA LYS A 293 -19.62 13.09 9.80
C LYS A 293 -19.14 14.06 10.89
N LYS A 294 -20.05 14.96 11.28
CA LYS A 294 -19.84 15.90 12.40
C LYS A 294 -20.11 15.23 13.74
#